data_67d0ef609a908821ebbe59ba2c941004
#
_entry.id   67d0ef609a908821ebbe59ba2c941004
#
_cell.length_a   1.000
_cell.length_b   1.000
_cell.length_c   1.000
_cell.angle_alpha   90.00
_cell.angle_beta   90.00
_cell.angle_gamma   90.00
#
_symmetry.space_group_name_H-M   'P 1'
#
loop_
_entity.id
_entity.type
_entity.pdbx_description
1 polymer ?
#
loop_
_entity_poly.entity_id
_entity_poly.type
_entity_poly.pdbx_seq_one_letter_code
_entity_poly.pdbx_strand_id
1 'polypeptide(L)'
;LIKVACVLLLALLMAAQALREGHRAAGTALLTATAMVGASFRLDVRPELATLLGLPIVVWLALRARDEGRGRLLLLVPPVVGLWSNLHPGAILAPAVLALGCAVTFLDERFVLLSPGAGASAARVRFAPRLAATAAAAALAVAANPYGFRIYEVPVHLSRLLASLPSPNLEWARPRPVDFPLFFAAAAAVVIVFLAAG
;
A
#
# COMPACT_ATOMS: atom_id res chain seq x y z
N LEU A 1 19.50 14.40 -1.67
CA LEU A 1 19.49 13.40 -2.77
C LEU A 1 18.55 12.23 -2.46
N ILE A 2 18.64 11.55 -1.30
CA ILE A 2 17.82 10.38 -0.94
C ILE A 2 16.32 10.74 -0.97
N LYS A 3 15.90 11.85 -0.32
CA LYS A 3 14.52 12.32 -0.34
C LYS A 3 14.00 12.46 -1.79
N VAL A 4 14.77 13.15 -2.63
CA VAL A 4 14.37 13.38 -4.03
C VAL A 4 14.23 12.06 -4.80
N ALA A 5 15.17 11.13 -4.62
CA ALA A 5 15.10 9.82 -5.24
C ALA A 5 13.87 9.03 -4.79
N CYS A 6 13.54 9.04 -3.49
CA CYS A 6 12.36 8.39 -2.94
C CYS A 6 11.05 8.97 -3.49
N VAL A 7 10.95 10.31 -3.53
CA VAL A 7 9.77 11.01 -4.06
C VAL A 7 9.58 10.74 -5.55
N LEU A 8 10.67 10.79 -6.32
CA LEU A 8 10.63 10.46 -7.74
C LEU A 8 10.23 9.01 -7.99
N LEU A 9 10.79 8.06 -7.22
CA LEU A 9 10.43 6.65 -7.35
C LEU A 9 8.96 6.42 -7.03
N LEU A 10 8.44 7.05 -5.97
CA LEU A 10 7.01 6.97 -5.63
C LEU A 10 6.13 7.52 -6.76
N ALA A 11 6.46 8.70 -7.28
CA ALA A 11 5.73 9.30 -8.39
C ALA A 11 5.77 8.42 -9.66
N LEU A 12 6.93 7.84 -9.97
CA LEU A 12 7.09 6.94 -11.11
C LEU A 12 6.27 5.64 -10.95
N LEU A 13 6.25 5.04 -9.75
CA LEU A 13 5.43 3.85 -9.49
C LEU A 13 3.95 4.13 -9.67
N MET A 14 3.46 5.27 -9.14
CA MET A 14 2.06 5.68 -9.30
C MET A 14 1.72 5.95 -10.76
N ALA A 15 2.55 6.71 -11.47
CA ALA A 15 2.35 7.02 -12.89
C ALA A 15 2.38 5.75 -13.76
N ALA A 16 3.35 4.86 -13.52
CA ALA A 16 3.45 3.60 -14.25
C ALA A 16 2.22 2.72 -14.05
N GLN A 17 1.67 2.66 -12.82
CA GLN A 17 0.46 1.89 -12.56
C GLN A 17 -0.76 2.51 -13.26
N ALA A 18 -0.96 3.83 -13.16
CA ALA A 18 -2.07 4.52 -13.79
C ALA A 18 -2.06 4.39 -15.33
N LEU A 19 -0.89 4.52 -15.97
CA LEU A 19 -0.74 4.32 -17.42
C LEU A 19 -1.07 2.87 -17.83
N ARG A 20 -0.72 1.89 -17.01
CA ARG A 20 -1.04 0.48 -17.26
C ARG A 20 -2.53 0.19 -17.17
N GLU A 21 -3.25 0.87 -16.28
CA GLU A 21 -4.70 0.79 -16.15
C GLU A 21 -5.46 1.52 -17.28
N GLY A 22 -4.72 2.06 -18.25
CA GLY A 22 -5.28 2.71 -19.43
C GLY A 22 -5.63 4.18 -19.24
N HIS A 23 -5.20 4.79 -18.15
CA HIS A 23 -5.40 6.23 -17.96
C HIS A 23 -4.59 7.04 -18.98
N ARG A 24 -5.17 8.13 -19.50
CA ARG A 24 -4.48 9.06 -20.38
C ARG A 24 -3.34 9.76 -19.66
N ALA A 25 -2.26 10.09 -20.36
CA ALA A 25 -1.08 10.75 -19.78
C ALA A 25 -1.41 12.01 -18.98
N ALA A 26 -2.34 12.85 -19.46
CA ALA A 26 -2.78 14.03 -18.74
C ALA A 26 -3.49 13.70 -17.41
N GLY A 27 -4.39 12.70 -17.41
CA GLY A 27 -5.06 12.22 -16.19
C GLY A 27 -4.07 11.61 -15.21
N THR A 28 -3.12 10.80 -15.71
CA THR A 28 -2.04 10.22 -14.91
C THR A 28 -1.18 11.31 -14.25
N ALA A 29 -0.78 12.32 -15.02
CA ALA A 29 0.00 13.44 -14.49
C ALA A 29 -0.77 14.20 -13.41
N LEU A 30 -2.05 14.48 -13.64
CA LEU A 30 -2.91 15.17 -12.68
C LEU A 30 -3.08 14.34 -11.39
N LEU A 31 -3.41 13.06 -11.49
CA LEU A 31 -3.56 12.16 -10.34
C LEU A 31 -2.27 12.06 -9.54
N THR A 32 -1.13 11.85 -10.22
CA THR A 32 0.17 11.76 -9.56
C THR A 32 0.53 13.07 -8.87
N ALA A 33 0.37 14.21 -9.55
CA ALA A 33 0.64 15.51 -8.97
C ALA A 33 -0.26 15.79 -7.75
N THR A 34 -1.55 15.51 -7.84
CA THR A 34 -2.51 15.68 -6.73
C THR A 34 -2.13 14.83 -5.53
N ALA A 35 -1.77 13.55 -5.76
CA ALA A 35 -1.35 12.66 -4.70
C ALA A 35 -0.03 13.13 -4.04
N MET A 36 0.95 13.60 -4.83
CA MET A 36 2.22 14.12 -4.32
C MET A 36 2.03 15.42 -3.53
N VAL A 37 1.16 16.31 -3.98
CA VAL A 37 0.79 17.53 -3.24
C VAL A 37 0.07 17.16 -1.94
N GLY A 38 -0.89 16.26 -1.98
CA GLY A 38 -1.59 15.77 -0.78
C GLY A 38 -0.68 15.10 0.24
N ALA A 39 0.37 14.41 -0.22
CA ALA A 39 1.37 13.75 0.63
C ALA A 39 2.54 14.66 1.03
N SER A 40 2.63 15.90 0.51
CA SER A 40 3.82 16.76 0.63
C SER A 40 4.32 16.97 2.06
N PHE A 41 3.39 17.09 3.02
CA PHE A 41 3.69 17.24 4.45
C PHE A 41 4.32 15.99 5.09
N ARG A 42 4.20 14.81 4.45
CA ARG A 42 4.80 13.54 4.88
C ARG A 42 6.07 13.18 4.12
N LEU A 43 6.43 13.96 3.09
CA LEU A 43 7.59 13.69 2.25
C LEU A 43 8.92 14.22 2.84
N ASP A 44 8.97 14.52 4.13
CA ASP A 44 10.22 14.89 4.80
C ASP A 44 11.15 13.67 4.97
N VAL A 45 12.46 13.94 5.21
CA VAL A 45 13.45 12.88 5.46
C VAL A 45 13.19 12.31 6.85
N ARG A 46 12.26 11.38 6.91
CA ARG A 46 11.85 10.66 8.12
C ARG A 46 11.80 9.15 7.82
N PRO A 47 11.90 8.31 8.84
CA PRO A 47 11.79 6.86 8.66
C PRO A 47 10.49 6.41 7.96
N GLU A 48 9.40 7.20 8.05
CA GLU A 48 8.14 6.94 7.36
C GLU A 48 8.27 6.91 5.83
N LEU A 49 9.30 7.55 5.23
CA LEU A 49 9.59 7.41 3.80
C LEU A 49 9.76 5.95 3.37
N ALA A 50 10.29 5.10 4.26
CA ALA A 50 10.40 3.66 3.99
C ALA A 50 9.01 3.02 3.83
N THR A 51 8.01 3.49 4.57
CA THR A 51 6.62 3.04 4.43
C THR A 51 5.96 3.58 3.17
N LEU A 52 6.19 4.85 2.85
CA LEU A 52 5.66 5.47 1.63
C LEU A 52 6.20 4.82 0.36
N LEU A 53 7.36 4.19 0.40
CA LEU A 53 7.93 3.42 -0.70
C LEU A 53 7.59 1.94 -0.63
N GLY A 54 7.77 1.32 0.53
CA GLY A 54 7.63 -0.12 0.72
C GLY A 54 6.23 -0.60 0.39
N LEU A 55 5.21 0.11 0.85
CA LEU A 55 3.82 -0.26 0.60
C LEU A 55 3.44 -0.22 -0.90
N PRO A 56 3.67 0.87 -1.64
CA PRO A 56 3.44 0.89 -3.09
C PRO A 56 4.22 -0.15 -3.86
N ILE A 57 5.48 -0.43 -3.49
CA ILE A 57 6.28 -1.49 -4.14
C ILE A 57 5.61 -2.85 -3.96
N VAL A 58 5.19 -3.19 -2.74
CA VAL A 58 4.52 -4.47 -2.44
C VAL A 58 3.21 -4.59 -3.21
N VAL A 59 2.38 -3.54 -3.21
CA VAL A 59 1.12 -3.49 -3.96
C VAL A 59 1.37 -3.62 -5.45
N TRP A 60 2.34 -2.89 -5.99
CA TRP A 60 2.71 -2.94 -7.41
C TRP A 60 3.19 -4.34 -7.83
N LEU A 61 4.02 -5.00 -7.02
CA LEU A 61 4.46 -6.37 -7.28
C LEU A 61 3.28 -7.34 -7.30
N ALA A 62 2.33 -7.20 -6.36
CA ALA A 62 1.15 -8.04 -6.28
C ALA A 62 0.22 -7.83 -7.49
N LEU A 63 -0.04 -6.58 -7.87
CA LEU A 63 -0.86 -6.25 -9.04
C LEU A 63 -0.20 -6.77 -10.33
N ARG A 64 1.10 -6.56 -10.52
CA ARG A 64 1.81 -7.10 -11.68
C ARG A 64 1.81 -8.63 -11.73
N ALA A 65 2.00 -9.27 -10.59
CA ALA A 65 1.95 -10.73 -10.51
C ALA A 65 0.59 -11.27 -10.97
N ARG A 66 -0.50 -10.57 -10.59
CA ARG A 66 -1.87 -10.91 -10.99
C ARG A 66 -2.11 -10.65 -12.48
N ASP A 67 -1.85 -9.43 -12.92
CA ASP A 67 -2.26 -8.96 -14.25
C ASP A 67 -1.43 -9.61 -15.37
N GLU A 68 -0.15 -9.87 -15.13
CA GLU A 68 0.77 -10.49 -16.10
C GLU A 68 0.87 -12.01 -15.94
N GLY A 69 0.16 -12.60 -14.99
CA GLY A 69 0.29 -14.03 -14.68
C GLY A 69 1.66 -14.44 -14.16
N ARG A 70 2.50 -13.47 -13.77
CA ARG A 70 3.89 -13.65 -13.32
C ARG A 70 3.98 -13.89 -11.82
N GLY A 71 3.38 -14.96 -11.32
CA GLY A 71 3.36 -15.28 -9.88
C GLY A 71 4.73 -15.28 -9.20
N ARG A 72 5.83 -15.47 -9.94
CA ARG A 72 7.20 -15.38 -9.43
C ARG A 72 7.59 -13.98 -8.89
N LEU A 73 6.90 -12.91 -9.32
CA LEU A 73 7.12 -11.57 -8.78
C LEU A 73 6.77 -11.49 -7.29
N LEU A 74 5.87 -12.33 -6.81
CA LEU A 74 5.53 -12.41 -5.39
C LEU A 74 6.71 -12.87 -4.53
N LEU A 75 7.68 -13.58 -5.09
CA LEU A 75 8.90 -13.99 -4.39
C LEU A 75 9.80 -12.81 -4.00
N LEU A 76 9.62 -11.65 -4.64
CA LEU A 76 10.35 -10.42 -4.30
C LEU A 76 9.75 -9.71 -3.09
N VAL A 77 8.51 -10.04 -2.70
CA VAL A 77 7.82 -9.36 -1.59
C VAL A 77 8.51 -9.61 -0.24
N PRO A 78 8.82 -10.85 0.19
CA PRO A 78 9.46 -11.08 1.48
C PRO A 78 10.79 -10.35 1.65
N PRO A 79 11.75 -10.36 0.70
CA PRO A 79 12.99 -9.60 0.85
C PRO A 79 12.77 -8.08 0.89
N VAL A 80 11.82 -7.53 0.13
CA VAL A 80 11.44 -6.12 0.21
C VAL A 80 10.90 -5.78 1.60
N VAL A 81 10.02 -6.62 2.14
CA VAL A 81 9.43 -6.43 3.47
C VAL A 81 10.48 -6.57 4.57
N GLY A 82 11.40 -7.53 4.47
CA GLY A 82 12.50 -7.70 5.41
C GLY A 82 13.43 -6.48 5.43
N LEU A 83 13.79 -5.94 4.25
CA LEU A 83 14.55 -4.70 4.18
C LEU A 83 13.78 -3.52 4.79
N TRP A 84 12.51 -3.36 4.44
CA TRP A 84 11.67 -2.29 4.95
C TRP A 84 11.49 -2.37 6.47
N SER A 85 11.34 -3.56 7.06
CA SER A 85 11.19 -3.74 8.51
C SER A 85 12.41 -3.27 9.33
N ASN A 86 13.60 -3.25 8.71
CA ASN A 86 14.81 -2.69 9.31
C ASN A 86 14.87 -1.15 9.23
N LEU A 87 14.05 -0.54 8.41
CA LEU A 87 14.01 0.92 8.22
C LEU A 87 12.85 1.56 9.00
N HIS A 88 11.68 0.90 9.03
CA HIS A 88 10.48 1.44 9.68
C HIS A 88 9.49 0.33 10.08
N PRO A 89 8.90 0.39 11.28
CA PRO A 89 7.92 -0.59 11.74
C PRO A 89 6.63 -0.64 10.91
N GLY A 90 6.37 0.35 10.06
CA GLY A 90 5.27 0.33 9.09
C GLY A 90 5.28 -0.86 8.13
N ALA A 91 6.38 -1.64 8.07
CA ALA A 91 6.45 -2.90 7.33
C ALA A 91 5.36 -3.91 7.72
N ILE A 92 4.82 -3.82 8.95
CA ILE A 92 3.68 -4.64 9.40
C ILE A 92 2.42 -4.45 8.55
N LEU A 93 2.31 -3.37 7.78
CA LEU A 93 1.20 -3.14 6.86
C LEU A 93 1.25 -4.08 5.64
N ALA A 94 2.43 -4.56 5.25
CA ALA A 94 2.57 -5.42 4.07
C ALA A 94 1.76 -6.72 4.18
N PRO A 95 1.92 -7.56 5.21
CA PRO A 95 1.11 -8.76 5.35
C PRO A 95 -0.39 -8.46 5.47
N ALA A 96 -0.78 -7.36 6.13
CA ALA A 96 -2.18 -6.97 6.28
C ALA A 96 -2.82 -6.61 4.93
N VAL A 97 -2.13 -5.81 4.10
CA VAL A 97 -2.62 -5.42 2.77
C VAL A 97 -2.65 -6.62 1.82
N LEU A 98 -1.66 -7.51 1.89
CA LEU A 98 -1.66 -8.75 1.10
C LEU A 98 -2.78 -9.71 1.52
N ALA A 99 -3.07 -9.82 2.82
CA ALA A 99 -4.19 -10.61 3.32
C ALA A 99 -5.54 -10.03 2.88
N LEU A 100 -5.69 -8.70 2.92
CA LEU A 100 -6.87 -8.02 2.37
C LEU A 100 -7.02 -8.28 0.87
N GLY A 101 -5.93 -8.12 0.11
CA GLY A 101 -5.90 -8.44 -1.32
C GLY A 101 -6.25 -9.91 -1.61
N CYS A 102 -5.79 -10.84 -0.77
CA CYS A 102 -6.16 -12.24 -0.84
C CYS A 102 -7.66 -12.43 -0.61
N ALA A 103 -8.24 -11.81 0.41
CA ALA A 103 -9.66 -11.90 0.71
C ALA A 103 -10.51 -11.35 -0.44
N VAL A 104 -10.17 -10.18 -0.97
CA VAL A 104 -10.85 -9.59 -2.13
C VAL A 104 -10.76 -10.50 -3.35
N THR A 105 -9.56 -11.02 -3.66
CA THR A 105 -9.36 -11.93 -4.80
C THR A 105 -10.16 -13.22 -4.62
N PHE A 106 -10.18 -13.78 -3.42
CA PHE A 106 -10.95 -14.97 -3.11
C PHE A 106 -12.46 -14.75 -3.30
N LEU A 107 -12.97 -13.62 -2.85
CA LEU A 107 -14.38 -13.26 -3.05
C LEU A 107 -14.69 -13.08 -4.54
N ASP A 108 -13.84 -12.35 -5.28
CA ASP A 108 -13.99 -12.16 -6.73
C ASP A 108 -13.98 -13.51 -7.48
N GLU A 109 -13.04 -14.37 -7.17
CA GLU A 109 -12.97 -15.74 -7.73
C GLU A 109 -14.25 -16.55 -7.41
N ARG A 110 -14.81 -16.42 -6.22
CA ARG A 110 -16.07 -17.08 -5.81
C ARG A 110 -17.28 -16.53 -6.55
N PHE A 111 -17.39 -15.19 -6.66
CA PHE A 111 -18.50 -14.57 -7.38
C PHE A 111 -18.45 -14.89 -8.88
N VAL A 112 -17.29 -14.89 -9.49
CA VAL A 112 -17.11 -15.30 -10.90
C VAL A 112 -17.49 -16.76 -11.11
N LEU A 113 -17.13 -17.65 -10.19
CA LEU A 113 -17.51 -19.08 -10.27
C LEU A 113 -19.02 -19.29 -10.10
N LEU A 114 -19.72 -18.40 -9.42
CA LEU A 114 -21.17 -18.46 -9.22
C LEU A 114 -21.97 -17.79 -10.35
N SER A 115 -21.30 -17.06 -11.26
CA SER A 115 -21.93 -16.36 -12.38
C SER A 115 -21.96 -17.24 -13.63
N PRO A 116 -23.14 -17.65 -14.13
CA PRO A 116 -23.24 -18.43 -15.36
C PRO A 116 -22.69 -17.66 -16.56
N GLY A 117 -21.66 -18.21 -17.22
CA GLY A 117 -21.11 -17.64 -18.46
C GLY A 117 -19.78 -16.90 -18.33
N ALA A 118 -19.27 -16.66 -17.13
CA ALA A 118 -17.93 -16.12 -16.96
C ALA A 118 -16.89 -17.24 -17.11
N GLY A 119 -16.24 -17.33 -18.27
CA GLY A 119 -15.07 -18.19 -18.50
C GLY A 119 -13.93 -17.78 -17.59
N ALA A 120 -13.98 -18.23 -16.32
CA ALA A 120 -12.91 -18.02 -15.37
C ALA A 120 -11.66 -18.72 -15.90
N SER A 121 -10.67 -17.94 -16.35
CA SER A 121 -9.36 -18.49 -16.69
C SER A 121 -8.82 -19.23 -15.48
N ALA A 122 -8.42 -20.50 -15.66
CA ALA A 122 -7.81 -21.32 -14.60
C ALA A 122 -6.60 -20.67 -13.91
N ALA A 123 -6.01 -19.66 -14.54
CA ALA A 123 -4.94 -18.83 -13.97
C ALA A 123 -5.44 -17.91 -12.85
N ARG A 124 -6.70 -17.42 -12.91
CA ARG A 124 -7.29 -16.60 -11.82
C ARG A 124 -7.56 -17.42 -10.56
N VAL A 125 -8.08 -18.64 -10.70
CA VAL A 125 -8.44 -19.52 -9.57
C VAL A 125 -7.25 -19.91 -8.67
N ARG A 126 -6.01 -19.63 -9.08
CA ARG A 126 -4.80 -19.96 -8.31
C ARG A 126 -4.07 -18.76 -7.74
N PHE A 127 -4.61 -17.56 -7.86
CA PHE A 127 -3.88 -16.36 -7.41
C PHE A 127 -4.08 -16.11 -5.91
N ALA A 128 -5.30 -16.25 -5.39
CA ALA A 128 -5.60 -16.07 -3.97
C ALA A 128 -4.70 -16.93 -3.05
N PRO A 129 -4.51 -18.26 -3.25
CA PRO A 129 -3.62 -19.05 -2.39
C PRO A 129 -2.15 -18.64 -2.49
N ARG A 130 -1.69 -18.17 -3.65
CA ARG A 130 -0.33 -17.63 -3.80
C ARG A 130 -0.17 -16.33 -3.01
N LEU A 131 -1.17 -15.47 -3.05
CA LEU A 131 -1.17 -14.21 -2.31
C LEU A 131 -1.24 -14.46 -0.80
N ALA A 132 -2.01 -15.47 -0.35
CA ALA A 132 -2.03 -15.91 1.05
C ALA A 132 -0.65 -16.40 1.52
N ALA A 133 0.00 -17.27 0.73
CA ALA A 133 1.36 -17.73 1.03
C ALA A 133 2.36 -16.57 1.08
N THR A 134 2.23 -15.60 0.18
CA THR A 134 3.08 -14.39 0.17
C THR A 134 2.82 -13.52 1.40
N ALA A 135 1.56 -13.38 1.82
CA ALA A 135 1.23 -12.64 3.05
C ALA A 135 1.83 -13.30 4.30
N ALA A 136 1.76 -14.64 4.38
CA ALA A 136 2.41 -15.39 5.46
C ALA A 136 3.94 -15.24 5.44
N ALA A 137 4.56 -15.35 4.27
CA ALA A 137 6.01 -15.13 4.11
C ALA A 137 6.40 -13.69 4.44
N ALA A 138 5.60 -12.70 4.06
CA ALA A 138 5.81 -11.30 4.42
C ALA A 138 5.70 -11.08 5.94
N ALA A 139 4.72 -11.74 6.60
CA ALA A 139 4.59 -11.68 8.06
C ALA A 139 5.84 -12.22 8.77
N LEU A 140 6.41 -13.32 8.28
CA LEU A 140 7.68 -13.82 8.81
C LEU A 140 8.85 -12.87 8.49
N ALA A 141 8.89 -12.31 7.29
CA ALA A 141 9.93 -11.37 6.86
C ALA A 141 9.93 -10.07 7.66
N VAL A 142 8.77 -9.62 8.16
CA VAL A 142 8.68 -8.47 9.08
C VAL A 142 9.55 -8.70 10.33
N ALA A 143 9.67 -9.93 10.81
CA ALA A 143 10.51 -10.26 11.96
C ALA A 143 12.00 -10.34 11.65
N ALA A 144 12.43 -10.18 10.37
CA ALA A 144 13.83 -10.14 9.96
C ALA A 144 14.48 -8.77 10.28
N ASN A 145 14.36 -8.32 11.52
CA ASN A 145 14.89 -7.09 12.06
C ASN A 145 15.44 -7.34 13.49
N PRO A 146 16.21 -6.42 14.09
CA PRO A 146 16.80 -6.62 15.42
C PRO A 146 15.78 -6.85 16.56
N TYR A 147 14.52 -6.44 16.38
CA TYR A 147 13.44 -6.61 17.37
C TYR A 147 12.68 -7.94 17.20
N GLY A 148 12.91 -8.65 16.08
CA GLY A 148 12.17 -9.88 15.78
C GLY A 148 10.66 -9.65 15.76
N PHE A 149 9.90 -10.59 16.32
CA PHE A 149 8.42 -10.50 16.39
C PHE A 149 7.91 -9.37 17.28
N ARG A 150 8.74 -8.79 18.17
CA ARG A 150 8.33 -7.66 19.01
C ARG A 150 7.97 -6.42 18.22
N ILE A 151 8.37 -6.33 16.95
CA ILE A 151 7.97 -5.23 16.06
C ILE A 151 6.43 -5.12 15.94
N TYR A 152 5.70 -6.24 16.07
CA TYR A 152 4.24 -6.25 16.03
C TYR A 152 3.58 -5.62 17.27
N GLU A 153 4.34 -5.43 18.35
CA GLU A 153 3.87 -4.75 19.56
C GLU A 153 3.95 -3.22 19.43
N VAL A 154 4.74 -2.71 18.48
CA VAL A 154 5.02 -1.26 18.31
C VAL A 154 3.74 -0.44 18.20
N PRO A 155 2.71 -0.78 17.40
CA PRO A 155 1.49 0.01 17.33
C PRO A 155 0.75 0.11 18.68
N VAL A 156 0.75 -0.97 19.45
CA VAL A 156 0.08 -1.03 20.77
C VAL A 156 0.86 -0.20 21.79
N HIS A 157 2.18 -0.34 21.82
CA HIS A 157 3.03 0.47 22.70
C HIS A 157 2.94 1.95 22.36
N LEU A 158 2.98 2.29 21.07
CA LEU A 158 2.87 3.67 20.61
C LEU A 158 1.50 4.27 20.97
N SER A 159 0.40 3.54 20.76
CA SER A 159 -0.93 4.03 21.09
C SER A 159 -1.08 4.29 22.61
N ARG A 160 -0.52 3.42 23.44
CA ARG A 160 -0.50 3.61 24.91
C ARG A 160 0.34 4.82 25.32
N LEU A 161 1.52 4.97 24.72
CA LEU A 161 2.40 6.11 24.97
C LEU A 161 1.70 7.42 24.60
N LEU A 162 1.09 7.50 23.42
CA LEU A 162 0.37 8.69 22.96
C LEU A 162 -0.81 9.04 23.88
N ALA A 163 -1.53 8.03 24.38
CA ALA A 163 -2.63 8.24 25.32
C ALA A 163 -2.17 8.76 26.69
N SER A 164 -0.91 8.54 27.07
CA SER A 164 -0.34 8.99 28.35
C SER A 164 0.34 10.37 28.27
N LEU A 165 0.49 10.97 27.07
CA LEU A 165 1.13 12.25 26.93
C LEU A 165 0.23 13.39 27.44
N PRO A 166 0.78 14.37 28.21
CA PRO A 166 0.01 15.48 28.78
C PRO A 166 -0.48 16.48 27.71
N SER A 167 0.14 16.50 26.53
CA SER A 167 -0.29 17.33 25.40
C SER A 167 -0.46 16.48 24.14
N PRO A 168 -1.50 16.74 23.33
CA PRO A 168 -1.68 16.00 22.09
C PRO A 168 -0.50 16.27 21.14
N ASN A 169 0.16 15.22 20.70
CA ASN A 169 1.09 15.33 19.59
C ASN A 169 0.28 15.60 18.31
N LEU A 170 0.44 16.79 17.74
CA LEU A 170 -0.32 17.24 16.57
C LEU A 170 -0.16 16.32 15.36
N GLU A 171 0.96 15.59 15.24
CA GLU A 171 1.17 14.62 14.16
C GLU A 171 0.23 13.41 14.26
N TRP A 172 -0.28 13.12 15.46
CA TRP A 172 -1.20 12.00 15.75
C TRP A 172 -2.61 12.48 16.10
N ALA A 173 -2.83 13.79 16.13
CA ALA A 173 -4.16 14.35 16.28
C ALA A 173 -5.04 13.96 15.07
N ARG A 174 -6.34 13.88 15.31
CA ARG A 174 -7.27 13.67 14.19
C ARG A 174 -7.10 14.78 13.18
N PRO A 175 -6.83 14.45 11.89
CA PRO A 175 -6.73 15.46 10.86
C PRO A 175 -8.05 16.21 10.72
N ARG A 176 -8.00 17.53 10.74
CA ARG A 176 -9.16 18.39 10.52
C ARG A 176 -9.04 19.08 9.16
N PRO A 177 -10.15 19.35 8.44
CA PRO A 177 -10.11 20.00 7.14
C PRO A 177 -9.39 21.36 7.16
N VAL A 178 -9.49 22.09 8.27
CA VAL A 178 -8.82 23.39 8.45
C VAL A 178 -7.30 23.28 8.51
N ASP A 179 -6.79 22.17 9.06
CA ASP A 179 -5.34 21.94 9.21
C ASP A 179 -4.73 21.31 7.94
N PHE A 180 -5.52 20.53 7.19
CA PHE A 180 -5.08 19.79 6.01
C PHE A 180 -6.05 19.93 4.82
N PRO A 181 -6.32 21.15 4.35
CA PRO A 181 -7.36 21.40 3.33
C PRO A 181 -7.09 20.65 2.02
N LEU A 182 -5.83 20.58 1.57
CA LEU A 182 -5.46 19.88 0.33
C LEU A 182 -5.67 18.37 0.43
N PHE A 183 -5.38 17.77 1.60
CA PHE A 183 -5.64 16.35 1.82
C PHE A 183 -7.14 16.02 1.71
N PHE A 184 -8.00 16.80 2.38
CA PHE A 184 -9.44 16.58 2.35
C PHE A 184 -10.02 16.88 0.98
N ALA A 185 -9.54 17.90 0.27
CA ALA A 185 -9.95 18.18 -1.10
C ALA A 185 -9.56 17.04 -2.05
N ALA A 186 -8.35 16.51 -1.95
CA ALA A 186 -7.91 15.37 -2.74
C ALA A 186 -8.74 14.10 -2.43
N ALA A 187 -8.98 13.81 -1.15
CA ALA A 187 -9.80 12.68 -0.73
C ALA A 187 -11.26 12.81 -1.26
N ALA A 188 -11.85 13.99 -1.16
CA ALA A 188 -13.18 14.25 -1.70
C ALA A 188 -13.21 14.08 -3.22
N ALA A 189 -12.22 14.59 -3.95
CA ALA A 189 -12.12 14.42 -5.40
C ALA A 189 -12.03 12.93 -5.79
N VAL A 190 -11.25 12.12 -5.08
CA VAL A 190 -11.16 10.66 -5.31
C VAL A 190 -12.53 10.00 -5.10
N VAL A 191 -13.23 10.32 -4.01
CA VAL A 191 -14.56 9.77 -3.74
C VAL A 191 -15.56 10.18 -4.83
N ILE A 192 -15.56 11.44 -5.25
CA ILE A 192 -16.46 11.95 -6.31
C ILE A 192 -16.19 11.22 -7.62
N VAL A 193 -14.91 11.08 -8.02
CA VAL A 193 -14.54 10.35 -9.24
C VAL A 193 -14.97 8.89 -9.17
N PHE A 194 -14.78 8.24 -8.03
CA PHE A 194 -15.19 6.84 -7.82
C PHE A 194 -16.71 6.68 -7.96
N LEU A 195 -17.49 7.57 -7.35
CA LEU A 195 -18.96 7.54 -7.42
C LEU A 195 -19.50 7.92 -8.82
N ALA A 196 -18.76 8.73 -9.57
CA ALA A 196 -19.15 9.11 -10.93
C ALA A 196 -18.75 8.07 -11.99
N ALA A 197 -17.82 7.18 -11.68
CA ALA A 197 -17.34 6.14 -12.60
C ALA A 197 -18.06 4.79 -12.45
N GLY A 198 -18.84 4.60 -11.39
CA GLY A 198 -19.68 3.41 -11.12
C GLY A 198 -21.10 3.63 -11.50
#